data_03cf039b99a14775f3ef08b62bfa5d75
#
_entry.id   03cf039b99a14775f3ef08b62bfa5d75
#
_cell.length_a   1.000
_cell.length_b   1.000
_cell.length_c   1.000
_cell.angle_alpha   90.00
_cell.angle_beta   90.00
_cell.angle_gamma   90.00
#
_symmetry.space_group_name_H-M   'P 1'
#
loop_
_entity.id
_entity.type
_entity.pdbx_description
1 polymer ?
#
loop_
_entity_poly.entity_id
_entity_poly.type
_entity_poly.pdbx_seq_one_letter_code
_entity_poly.pdbx_strand_id
1 'polypeptide(L)'
;MLTYTYVSKGTFALMEKPKPVLQHERDAIVKVTLASICSSDLHIKHGSVPRAVPGITVGHEMVGIVEEVGSAVTNVKPGDRVTVNVETFCGECFFCKKGFVNNCTDQNGGWALGCRIDGGQAEYVRVPFADQGLNKIPDGVTDRQALLVGDVLVTGFWAARISEITPEDTVLILGAGPTGICTLLCVMLHSPKRIIVCEKDASRLQFIRRHYPQVLTVQPEDCAAFVRAHSDHGGADVVLEVAGADSTFRLAWECARPNAVVTVVALYDKAQTLPLPEMYGKNLTFKTGGVDGCDCEETLRLIAEGKIDTEPLITHTYPLRRIAEGYELFEKKRDGVIKVAVEC
;
A
#
# COMPACT_ATOMS: atom_id res chain seq x y z
N MET A 1 19.47 -12.95 -14.57
CA MET A 1 18.99 -12.72 -13.20
C MET A 1 17.74 -13.53 -12.91
N LEU A 2 17.58 -13.93 -11.66
CA LEU A 2 16.36 -14.61 -11.23
C LEU A 2 15.21 -13.61 -11.06
N THR A 3 14.00 -14.01 -11.47
CA THR A 3 12.79 -13.16 -11.41
C THR A 3 11.57 -14.02 -11.07
N TYR A 4 10.56 -13.41 -10.45
CA TYR A 4 9.23 -14.01 -10.33
C TYR A 4 8.28 -13.35 -11.31
N THR A 5 7.76 -14.09 -12.25
CA THR A 5 7.16 -13.57 -13.49
C THR A 5 5.70 -13.99 -13.61
N TYR A 6 4.84 -13.04 -14.02
CA TYR A 6 3.46 -13.30 -14.41
C TYR A 6 3.42 -13.96 -15.79
N VAL A 7 3.16 -15.26 -15.84
CA VAL A 7 3.11 -16.02 -17.09
C VAL A 7 1.74 -15.92 -17.76
N SER A 8 0.69 -16.14 -16.97
CA SER A 8 -0.70 -16.10 -17.41
C SER A 8 -1.62 -16.03 -16.19
N LYS A 9 -2.90 -15.78 -16.42
CA LYS A 9 -3.90 -15.81 -15.35
C LYS A 9 -3.79 -17.10 -14.53
N GLY A 10 -3.65 -16.96 -13.22
CA GLY A 10 -3.46 -18.03 -12.25
C GLY A 10 -2.01 -18.49 -12.08
N THR A 11 -1.06 -18.02 -12.90
CA THR A 11 0.30 -18.59 -12.93
C THR A 11 1.37 -17.51 -12.84
N PHE A 12 2.13 -17.57 -11.74
CA PHE A 12 3.44 -16.93 -11.59
C PHE A 12 4.52 -18.01 -11.57
N ALA A 13 5.70 -17.71 -12.08
CA ALA A 13 6.81 -18.67 -12.11
C ALA A 13 8.17 -17.98 -11.89
N LEU A 14 9.10 -18.71 -11.27
CA LEU A 14 10.50 -18.33 -11.28
C LEU A 14 11.06 -18.51 -12.69
N MET A 15 11.70 -17.46 -13.19
CA MET A 15 12.31 -17.44 -14.52
C MET A 15 13.66 -16.75 -14.49
N GLU A 16 14.54 -17.10 -15.41
CA GLU A 16 15.76 -16.35 -15.68
C GLU A 16 15.50 -15.35 -16.80
N LYS A 17 15.84 -14.08 -16.55
CA LYS A 17 15.79 -12.99 -17.53
C LYS A 17 17.16 -12.29 -17.65
N PRO A 18 17.45 -11.59 -18.72
CA PRO A 18 18.58 -10.68 -18.78
C PRO A 18 18.50 -9.63 -17.66
N LYS A 19 19.64 -9.20 -17.14
CA LYS A 19 19.69 -8.04 -16.25
C LYS A 19 19.16 -6.80 -17.00
N PRO A 20 18.31 -5.97 -16.40
CA PRO A 20 17.79 -4.77 -17.05
C PRO A 20 18.91 -3.78 -17.36
N VAL A 21 18.71 -2.99 -18.41
CA VAL A 21 19.59 -1.90 -18.80
C VAL A 21 18.84 -0.58 -18.78
N LEU A 22 19.53 0.54 -18.65
CA LEU A 22 18.96 1.87 -18.80
C LEU A 22 18.33 2.01 -20.20
N GLN A 23 17.10 2.49 -20.26
CA GLN A 23 16.37 2.75 -21.51
C GLN A 23 16.20 4.24 -21.78
N HIS A 24 16.38 5.06 -20.74
CA HIS A 24 16.28 6.51 -20.82
C HIS A 24 17.29 7.16 -19.87
N GLU A 25 17.70 8.38 -20.16
CA GLU A 25 18.63 9.17 -19.34
C GLU A 25 18.11 9.47 -17.91
N ARG A 26 16.80 9.32 -17.66
CA ARG A 26 16.14 9.50 -16.36
C ARG A 26 15.90 8.18 -15.60
N ASP A 27 16.39 7.05 -16.11
CA ASP A 27 16.24 5.75 -15.47
C ASP A 27 17.32 5.49 -14.43
N ALA A 28 17.05 4.58 -13.51
CA ALA A 28 18.07 3.92 -12.70
C ALA A 28 17.89 2.41 -12.71
N ILE A 29 18.99 1.68 -12.48
CA ILE A 29 18.98 0.25 -12.15
C ILE A 29 19.21 0.10 -10.65
N VAL A 30 18.33 -0.60 -9.99
CA VAL A 30 18.44 -0.92 -8.57
C VAL A 30 18.70 -2.41 -8.41
N LYS A 31 19.75 -2.76 -7.66
CA LYS A 31 19.96 -4.11 -7.13
C LYS A 31 19.02 -4.26 -5.95
N VAL A 32 17.99 -5.10 -6.09
CA VAL A 32 17.00 -5.33 -5.03
C VAL A 32 17.65 -6.13 -3.91
N THR A 33 17.52 -5.65 -2.68
CA THR A 33 17.96 -6.37 -1.48
C THR A 33 16.80 -7.05 -0.79
N LEU A 34 15.62 -6.40 -0.79
CA LEU A 34 14.42 -6.91 -0.18
C LEU A 34 13.19 -6.45 -0.98
N ALA A 35 12.33 -7.38 -1.34
CA ALA A 35 11.01 -7.11 -1.92
C ALA A 35 9.91 -7.60 -0.97
N SER A 36 8.65 -7.33 -1.28
CA SER A 36 7.55 -7.92 -0.52
C SER A 36 6.42 -8.44 -1.43
N ILE A 37 5.53 -9.24 -0.84
CA ILE A 37 4.31 -9.73 -1.48
C ILE A 37 3.14 -8.83 -1.07
N CYS A 38 2.40 -8.34 -2.06
CA CYS A 38 1.22 -7.51 -1.88
C CYS A 38 -0.08 -8.20 -2.35
N SER A 39 -1.21 -7.78 -1.80
CA SER A 39 -2.52 -8.24 -2.26
C SER A 39 -2.78 -7.85 -3.73
N SER A 40 -2.22 -6.74 -4.19
CA SER A 40 -2.30 -6.32 -5.59
C SER A 40 -1.63 -7.31 -6.56
N ASP A 41 -0.57 -8.00 -6.11
CA ASP A 41 0.04 -9.09 -6.90
C ASP A 41 -0.93 -10.28 -7.06
N LEU A 42 -1.73 -10.58 -6.00
CA LEU A 42 -2.77 -11.61 -6.09
C LEU A 42 -3.91 -11.19 -7.03
N HIS A 43 -4.28 -9.90 -7.05
CA HIS A 43 -5.25 -9.39 -8.03
C HIS A 43 -4.72 -9.54 -9.46
N ILE A 44 -3.43 -9.30 -9.71
CA ILE A 44 -2.78 -9.61 -11.02
C ILE A 44 -2.87 -11.11 -11.31
N LYS A 45 -2.45 -11.96 -10.36
CA LYS A 45 -2.51 -13.42 -10.50
C LYS A 45 -3.90 -13.91 -10.89
N HIS A 46 -4.94 -13.38 -10.24
CA HIS A 46 -6.33 -13.79 -10.49
C HIS A 46 -6.96 -13.12 -11.73
N GLY A 47 -6.26 -12.18 -12.37
CA GLY A 47 -6.72 -11.49 -13.58
C GLY A 47 -7.73 -10.37 -13.31
N SER A 48 -7.77 -9.83 -12.09
CA SER A 48 -8.62 -8.70 -11.70
C SER A 48 -7.99 -7.34 -12.06
N VAL A 49 -6.76 -7.32 -12.58
CA VAL A 49 -6.08 -6.10 -13.06
C VAL A 49 -5.94 -6.17 -14.58
N PRO A 50 -6.89 -5.60 -15.35
CA PRO A 50 -6.91 -5.73 -16.83
C PRO A 50 -5.67 -5.15 -17.54
N ARG A 51 -4.98 -4.19 -16.90
CA ARG A 51 -3.77 -3.55 -17.44
C ARG A 51 -2.48 -4.34 -17.21
N ALA A 52 -2.53 -5.41 -16.41
CA ALA A 52 -1.35 -6.24 -16.15
C ALA A 52 -0.93 -7.01 -17.41
N VAL A 53 0.35 -7.00 -17.71
CA VAL A 53 0.92 -7.57 -18.94
C VAL A 53 1.59 -8.91 -18.65
N PRO A 54 1.18 -10.02 -19.30
CA PRO A 54 1.90 -11.30 -19.20
C PRO A 54 3.35 -11.19 -19.64
N GLY A 55 4.24 -11.90 -18.97
CA GLY A 55 5.67 -11.90 -19.22
C GLY A 55 6.47 -10.90 -18.36
N ILE A 56 5.82 -9.98 -17.64
CA ILE A 56 6.51 -9.06 -16.73
C ILE A 56 6.94 -9.75 -15.43
N THR A 57 8.02 -9.27 -14.83
CA THR A 57 8.37 -9.56 -13.43
C THR A 57 7.39 -8.84 -12.53
N VAL A 58 6.80 -9.54 -11.55
CA VAL A 58 5.87 -8.94 -10.60
C VAL A 58 6.57 -8.25 -9.43
N GLY A 59 5.79 -7.64 -8.53
CA GLY A 59 6.29 -6.96 -7.34
C GLY A 59 6.50 -5.46 -7.55
N HIS A 60 5.95 -4.67 -6.67
CA HIS A 60 5.96 -3.21 -6.70
C HIS A 60 6.36 -2.58 -5.35
N GLU A 61 6.71 -3.41 -4.38
CA GLU A 61 7.25 -2.99 -3.08
C GLU A 61 8.65 -3.56 -2.93
N MET A 62 9.66 -2.69 -2.86
CA MET A 62 11.05 -3.11 -2.75
C MET A 62 11.95 -2.01 -2.22
N VAL A 63 13.07 -2.44 -1.66
CA VAL A 63 14.24 -1.62 -1.33
C VAL A 63 15.48 -2.22 -1.97
N GLY A 64 16.50 -1.41 -2.15
CA GLY A 64 17.73 -1.90 -2.75
C GLY A 64 18.84 -0.86 -2.77
N ILE A 65 19.87 -1.17 -3.53
CA ILE A 65 21.04 -0.32 -3.74
C ILE A 65 21.06 0.11 -5.21
N VAL A 66 21.17 1.41 -5.42
CA VAL A 66 21.34 1.96 -6.79
C VAL A 66 22.61 1.40 -7.39
N GLU A 67 22.53 0.75 -8.53
CA GLU A 67 23.67 0.16 -9.26
C GLU A 67 24.15 1.08 -10.37
N GLU A 68 23.21 1.65 -11.13
CA GLU A 68 23.51 2.50 -12.28
C GLU A 68 22.42 3.58 -12.41
N VAL A 69 22.79 4.75 -12.90
CA VAL A 69 21.87 5.86 -13.15
C VAL A 69 22.09 6.44 -14.54
N GLY A 70 21.02 6.91 -15.16
CA GLY A 70 21.07 7.66 -16.40
C GLY A 70 21.64 9.06 -16.20
N SER A 71 22.09 9.69 -17.29
CA SER A 71 22.82 10.97 -17.26
C SER A 71 22.02 12.17 -16.74
N ALA A 72 20.70 12.08 -16.73
CA ALA A 72 19.81 13.14 -16.23
C ALA A 72 19.32 12.92 -14.77
N VAL A 73 19.75 11.82 -14.12
CA VAL A 73 19.40 11.53 -12.71
C VAL A 73 20.29 12.36 -11.78
N THR A 74 19.67 13.05 -10.83
CA THR A 74 20.35 14.00 -9.92
C THR A 74 20.19 13.67 -8.44
N ASN A 75 19.10 13.05 -8.04
CA ASN A 75 18.76 12.84 -6.63
C ASN A 75 19.45 11.64 -6.00
N VAL A 76 19.85 10.65 -6.80
CA VAL A 76 20.47 9.40 -6.35
C VAL A 76 21.73 9.11 -7.16
N LYS A 77 22.62 8.29 -6.60
CA LYS A 77 23.87 7.84 -7.25
C LYS A 77 24.12 6.36 -6.94
N PRO A 78 24.97 5.69 -7.72
CA PRO A 78 25.41 4.33 -7.42
C PRO A 78 25.91 4.20 -5.96
N GLY A 79 25.44 3.15 -5.26
CA GLY A 79 25.72 2.90 -3.86
C GLY A 79 24.70 3.45 -2.87
N ASP A 80 23.80 4.36 -3.27
CA ASP A 80 22.75 4.86 -2.41
C ASP A 80 21.73 3.72 -2.09
N ARG A 81 21.33 3.60 -0.82
CA ARG A 81 20.22 2.75 -0.39
C ARG A 81 18.90 3.48 -0.64
N VAL A 82 17.96 2.80 -1.28
CA VAL A 82 16.70 3.43 -1.70
C VAL A 82 15.48 2.54 -1.47
N THR A 83 14.34 3.16 -1.18
CA THR A 83 13.03 2.56 -1.39
C THR A 83 12.49 3.00 -2.75
N VAL A 84 11.77 2.10 -3.41
CA VAL A 84 11.18 2.35 -4.73
C VAL A 84 9.71 2.69 -4.56
N ASN A 85 9.29 3.82 -5.13
CA ASN A 85 7.90 4.24 -5.12
C ASN A 85 7.07 3.38 -6.08
N VAL A 86 5.92 2.90 -5.63
CA VAL A 86 4.96 2.15 -6.46
C VAL A 86 4.47 2.97 -7.66
N GLU A 87 4.30 4.27 -7.46
CA GLU A 87 3.94 5.22 -8.49
C GLU A 87 5.19 5.85 -9.07
N THR A 88 5.59 5.42 -10.27
CA THR A 88 6.57 6.14 -11.06
C THR A 88 5.88 7.26 -11.85
N PHE A 89 6.50 8.42 -12.01
CA PHE A 89 5.84 9.54 -12.66
C PHE A 89 6.81 10.54 -13.31
N CYS A 90 6.37 11.16 -14.41
CA CYS A 90 7.26 12.03 -15.21
C CYS A 90 7.59 13.36 -14.53
N GLY A 91 6.78 13.85 -13.59
CA GLY A 91 6.95 15.16 -12.95
C GLY A 91 6.50 16.36 -13.78
N GLU A 92 6.14 16.19 -15.05
CA GLU A 92 5.96 17.29 -16.03
C GLU A 92 4.52 17.44 -16.53
N CYS A 93 3.73 16.35 -16.58
CA CYS A 93 2.38 16.39 -17.08
C CYS A 93 1.44 17.16 -16.14
N PHE A 94 0.24 17.47 -16.61
CA PHE A 94 -0.77 18.21 -15.85
C PHE A 94 -1.03 17.58 -14.47
N PHE A 95 -1.19 16.25 -14.42
CA PHE A 95 -1.52 15.55 -13.19
C PHE A 95 -0.34 15.58 -12.20
N CYS A 96 0.88 15.31 -12.67
CA CYS A 96 2.08 15.35 -11.83
C CYS A 96 2.29 16.73 -11.20
N LYS A 97 2.13 17.81 -11.98
CA LYS A 97 2.24 19.20 -11.48
C LYS A 97 1.18 19.57 -10.45
N LYS A 98 0.09 18.80 -10.36
CA LYS A 98 -0.98 18.96 -9.36
C LYS A 98 -0.84 18.01 -8.17
N GLY A 99 0.18 17.13 -8.16
CA GLY A 99 0.35 16.12 -7.12
C GLY A 99 -0.51 14.86 -7.32
N PHE A 100 -1.20 14.72 -8.46
CA PHE A 100 -2.02 13.55 -8.79
C PHE A 100 -1.19 12.54 -9.60
N VAL A 101 -0.10 12.06 -9.02
CA VAL A 101 0.93 11.30 -9.75
C VAL A 101 0.48 9.92 -10.21
N ASN A 102 -0.49 9.33 -9.50
CA ASN A 102 -1.15 8.09 -9.94
C ASN A 102 -1.78 8.22 -11.34
N ASN A 103 -2.19 9.43 -11.72
CA ASN A 103 -2.78 9.73 -13.02
C ASN A 103 -1.75 10.25 -14.04
N CYS A 104 -0.46 10.03 -13.84
CA CYS A 104 0.58 10.40 -14.78
C CYS A 104 0.27 9.85 -16.18
N THR A 105 0.36 10.72 -17.20
CA THR A 105 0.00 10.37 -18.59
C THR A 105 1.12 9.69 -19.38
N ASP A 106 2.32 9.56 -18.79
CA ASP A 106 3.40 8.80 -19.41
C ASP A 106 3.11 7.29 -19.38
N GLN A 107 3.58 6.56 -20.37
CA GLN A 107 3.39 5.12 -20.47
C GLN A 107 4.02 4.34 -19.30
N ASN A 108 5.08 4.87 -18.68
CA ASN A 108 5.73 4.33 -17.49
C ASN A 108 5.22 4.99 -16.20
N GLY A 109 4.19 5.84 -16.27
CA GLY A 109 3.65 6.57 -15.13
C GLY A 109 2.56 5.83 -14.38
N GLY A 110 2.29 6.24 -13.14
CA GLY A 110 1.36 5.57 -12.25
C GLY A 110 1.87 4.21 -11.80
N TRP A 111 1.00 3.31 -11.39
CA TRP A 111 1.37 1.93 -11.05
C TRP A 111 1.81 1.17 -12.31
N ALA A 112 3.09 1.31 -12.68
CA ALA A 112 3.70 0.65 -13.82
C ALA A 112 4.55 -0.57 -13.41
N LEU A 113 5.41 -0.41 -12.38
CA LEU A 113 6.28 -1.46 -11.87
C LEU A 113 5.48 -2.67 -11.38
N GLY A 114 5.86 -3.86 -11.81
CA GLY A 114 5.20 -5.12 -11.44
C GLY A 114 3.78 -5.30 -12.01
N CYS A 115 3.34 -4.39 -12.90
CA CYS A 115 2.02 -4.42 -13.52
C CYS A 115 2.11 -4.32 -15.06
N ARG A 116 2.75 -3.28 -15.60
CA ARG A 116 2.90 -3.05 -17.04
C ARG A 116 4.35 -3.15 -17.51
N ILE A 117 5.29 -2.96 -16.61
CA ILE A 117 6.72 -3.14 -16.80
C ILE A 117 7.28 -4.03 -15.70
N ASP A 118 8.48 -4.57 -15.88
CA ASP A 118 9.14 -5.43 -14.90
C ASP A 118 9.23 -4.75 -13.53
N GLY A 119 8.87 -5.50 -12.48
CA GLY A 119 8.90 -5.09 -11.07
C GLY A 119 10.07 -5.67 -10.30
N GLY A 120 9.97 -5.61 -8.97
CA GLY A 120 11.08 -5.84 -8.05
C GLY A 120 11.12 -7.20 -7.35
N GLN A 121 10.26 -8.15 -7.67
CA GLN A 121 10.47 -9.54 -7.20
C GLN A 121 11.51 -10.23 -8.10
N ALA A 122 12.73 -9.69 -8.06
CA ALA A 122 13.89 -10.02 -8.88
C ALA A 122 15.17 -9.52 -8.22
N GLU A 123 16.32 -9.97 -8.74
CA GLU A 123 17.64 -9.49 -8.28
C GLU A 123 17.91 -8.03 -8.69
N TYR A 124 17.32 -7.56 -9.80
CA TYR A 124 17.46 -6.18 -10.29
C TYR A 124 16.16 -5.68 -10.91
N VAL A 125 15.94 -4.38 -10.81
CA VAL A 125 14.82 -3.68 -11.42
C VAL A 125 15.27 -2.37 -12.08
N ARG A 126 14.70 -2.05 -13.25
CA ARG A 126 14.81 -0.72 -13.87
C ARG A 126 13.69 0.17 -13.35
N VAL A 127 14.05 1.30 -12.79
CA VAL A 127 13.10 2.29 -12.27
C VAL A 127 13.11 3.49 -13.21
N PRO A 128 12.02 3.76 -13.96
CA PRO A 128 11.89 4.95 -14.77
C PRO A 128 11.71 6.19 -13.89
N PHE A 129 12.08 7.37 -14.40
CA PHE A 129 11.97 8.64 -13.65
C PHE A 129 12.60 8.55 -12.25
N ALA A 130 13.85 8.13 -12.18
CA ALA A 130 14.54 7.78 -10.93
C ALA A 130 14.49 8.89 -9.87
N ASP A 131 14.55 10.16 -10.27
CA ASP A 131 14.46 11.29 -9.33
C ASP A 131 13.10 11.40 -8.62
N GLN A 132 12.04 10.81 -9.18
CA GLN A 132 10.71 10.71 -8.59
C GLN A 132 10.40 9.33 -8.04
N GLY A 133 10.99 8.29 -8.66
CA GLY A 133 10.73 6.88 -8.32
C GLY A 133 11.57 6.35 -7.17
N LEU A 134 12.66 7.02 -6.79
CA LEU A 134 13.59 6.55 -5.76
C LEU A 134 13.72 7.56 -4.62
N ASN A 135 13.63 7.04 -3.39
CA ASN A 135 13.80 7.83 -2.18
C ASN A 135 14.92 7.22 -1.33
N LYS A 136 15.91 8.04 -0.94
CA LYS A 136 17.04 7.57 -0.11
C LYS A 136 16.57 7.14 1.26
N ILE A 137 16.99 5.97 1.69
CA ILE A 137 16.74 5.48 3.04
C ILE A 137 17.69 6.20 3.99
N PRO A 138 17.18 6.92 5.00
CA PRO A 138 18.02 7.63 5.98
C PRO A 138 18.95 6.68 6.76
N ASP A 139 20.10 7.19 7.21
CA ASP A 139 20.95 6.48 8.13
C ASP A 139 20.17 6.10 9.40
N GLY A 140 20.38 4.87 9.88
CA GLY A 140 19.68 4.31 11.04
C GLY A 140 18.32 3.66 10.72
N VAL A 141 17.74 3.88 9.55
CA VAL A 141 16.55 3.15 9.07
C VAL A 141 16.98 1.86 8.39
N THR A 142 16.42 0.74 8.79
CA THR A 142 16.72 -0.58 8.20
C THR A 142 15.96 -0.78 6.88
N ASP A 143 16.43 -1.71 6.04
CA ASP A 143 15.71 -2.10 4.82
C ASP A 143 14.32 -2.66 5.14
N ARG A 144 14.17 -3.38 6.26
CA ARG A 144 12.87 -3.90 6.71
C ARG A 144 11.89 -2.78 7.07
N GLN A 145 12.34 -1.76 7.78
CA GLN A 145 11.52 -0.59 8.11
C GLN A 145 11.13 0.21 6.86
N ALA A 146 12.04 0.33 5.87
CA ALA A 146 11.78 1.06 4.64
C ALA A 146 10.97 0.28 3.59
N LEU A 147 10.89 -1.06 3.71
CA LEU A 147 10.31 -1.93 2.68
C LEU A 147 8.87 -1.56 2.29
N LEU A 148 8.07 -1.15 3.28
CA LEU A 148 6.65 -0.88 3.08
C LEU A 148 6.36 0.59 2.69
N VAL A 149 7.40 1.45 2.68
CA VAL A 149 7.25 2.88 2.40
C VAL A 149 6.74 3.13 0.98
N GLY A 150 7.29 2.41 0.00
CA GLY A 150 7.01 2.67 -1.42
C GLY A 150 5.56 2.44 -1.85
N ASP A 151 4.77 1.70 -1.07
CA ASP A 151 3.37 1.38 -1.42
C ASP A 151 2.43 1.45 -0.21
N VAL A 152 2.36 0.39 0.63
CA VAL A 152 1.28 0.29 1.61
C VAL A 152 1.35 1.33 2.72
N LEU A 153 2.54 1.81 3.10
CA LEU A 153 2.65 2.87 4.09
C LEU A 153 2.25 4.23 3.48
N VAL A 154 2.77 4.57 2.30
CA VAL A 154 2.39 5.83 1.63
C VAL A 154 0.91 5.82 1.22
N THR A 155 0.34 4.65 0.91
CA THR A 155 -1.10 4.48 0.69
C THR A 155 -1.91 4.82 1.96
N GLY A 156 -1.49 4.32 3.12
CA GLY A 156 -2.10 4.65 4.41
C GLY A 156 -1.95 6.14 4.76
N PHE A 157 -0.79 6.72 4.46
CA PHE A 157 -0.51 8.13 4.71
C PHE A 157 -1.39 9.04 3.84
N TRP A 158 -1.46 8.75 2.54
CA TRP A 158 -2.36 9.43 1.60
C TRP A 158 -3.82 9.32 2.04
N ALA A 159 -4.28 8.11 2.41
CA ALA A 159 -5.65 7.87 2.85
C ALA A 159 -6.01 8.68 4.10
N ALA A 160 -5.12 8.71 5.11
CA ALA A 160 -5.32 9.51 6.32
C ALA A 160 -5.36 11.02 6.00
N ARG A 161 -4.43 11.50 5.15
CA ARG A 161 -4.35 12.91 4.73
C ARG A 161 -5.62 13.38 4.02
N ILE A 162 -6.10 12.64 3.02
CA ILE A 162 -7.31 13.05 2.29
C ILE A 162 -8.59 12.92 3.11
N SER A 163 -8.56 12.17 4.21
CA SER A 163 -9.72 11.97 5.10
C SER A 163 -9.97 13.14 6.06
N GLU A 164 -9.07 14.14 6.09
CA GLU A 164 -9.23 15.38 6.86
C GLU A 164 -9.47 15.14 8.36
N ILE A 165 -8.77 14.14 8.92
CA ILE A 165 -8.93 13.69 10.30
C ILE A 165 -8.55 14.80 11.29
N THR A 166 -9.41 15.03 12.29
CA THR A 166 -9.18 16.00 13.38
C THR A 166 -9.05 15.28 14.75
N PRO A 167 -8.51 15.96 15.79
CA PRO A 167 -8.41 15.37 17.13
C PRO A 167 -9.75 15.04 17.81
N GLU A 168 -10.87 15.60 17.36
CA GLU A 168 -12.20 15.34 17.91
C GLU A 168 -12.86 14.10 17.31
N ASP A 169 -12.32 13.56 16.21
CA ASP A 169 -12.97 12.53 15.43
C ASP A 169 -12.92 11.16 16.09
N THR A 170 -13.98 10.40 15.85
CA THR A 170 -14.00 8.93 15.94
C THR A 170 -13.73 8.38 14.54
N VAL A 171 -12.60 7.69 14.37
CA VAL A 171 -12.17 7.10 13.09
C VAL A 171 -12.43 5.61 13.10
N LEU A 172 -13.13 5.10 12.09
CA LEU A 172 -13.33 3.68 11.84
C LEU A 172 -12.44 3.22 10.68
N ILE A 173 -11.66 2.17 10.90
CA ILE A 173 -10.88 1.49 9.85
C ILE A 173 -11.49 0.11 9.63
N LEU A 174 -11.92 -0.17 8.41
CA LEU A 174 -12.48 -1.46 8.00
C LEU A 174 -11.40 -2.30 7.32
N GLY A 175 -10.89 -3.30 8.04
CA GLY A 175 -9.80 -4.17 7.64
C GLY A 175 -8.51 -3.93 8.41
N ALA A 176 -7.88 -5.02 8.89
CA ALA A 176 -6.56 -5.03 9.53
C ALA A 176 -5.56 -5.88 8.73
N GLY A 177 -5.63 -5.83 7.41
CA GLY A 177 -4.57 -6.30 6.52
C GLY A 177 -3.37 -5.36 6.55
N PRO A 178 -2.31 -5.64 5.78
CA PRO A 178 -1.12 -4.79 5.73
C PRO A 178 -1.44 -3.31 5.50
N THR A 179 -2.26 -3.01 4.49
CA THR A 179 -2.69 -1.64 4.19
C THR A 179 -3.50 -1.03 5.35
N GLY A 180 -4.39 -1.82 5.98
CA GLY A 180 -5.18 -1.35 7.13
C GLY A 180 -4.33 -1.00 8.34
N ILE A 181 -3.28 -1.79 8.62
CA ILE A 181 -2.36 -1.48 9.73
C ILE A 181 -1.49 -0.27 9.39
N CYS A 182 -0.98 -0.15 8.16
CA CYS A 182 -0.28 1.06 7.72
C CYS A 182 -1.19 2.30 7.79
N THR A 183 -2.46 2.16 7.39
CA THR A 183 -3.46 3.23 7.56
C THR A 183 -3.66 3.59 9.02
N LEU A 184 -3.75 2.60 9.93
CA LEU A 184 -3.83 2.84 11.37
C LEU A 184 -2.63 3.64 11.89
N LEU A 185 -1.41 3.27 11.51
CA LEU A 185 -0.19 4.00 11.90
C LEU A 185 -0.27 5.48 11.46
N CYS A 186 -0.74 5.73 10.25
CA CYS A 186 -0.87 7.09 9.73
C CYS A 186 -2.03 7.87 10.38
N VAL A 187 -3.16 7.21 10.66
CA VAL A 187 -4.29 7.81 11.41
C VAL A 187 -3.86 8.25 12.81
N MET A 188 -3.02 7.46 13.48
CA MET A 188 -2.50 7.79 14.82
C MET A 188 -1.68 9.09 14.84
N LEU A 189 -1.06 9.49 13.74
CA LEU A 189 -0.33 10.76 13.63
C LEU A 189 -1.25 11.99 13.80
N HIS A 190 -2.53 11.85 13.48
CA HIS A 190 -3.55 12.91 13.62
C HIS A 190 -4.14 12.97 15.03
N SER A 191 -3.80 12.02 15.92
CA SER A 191 -4.27 11.94 17.31
C SER A 191 -5.79 12.07 17.46
N PRO A 192 -6.60 11.32 16.69
CA PRO A 192 -8.06 11.41 16.81
C PRO A 192 -8.54 10.94 18.19
N LYS A 193 -9.70 11.40 18.61
CA LYS A 193 -10.29 11.07 19.90
C LYS A 193 -10.45 9.58 20.14
N ARG A 194 -10.84 8.85 19.08
CA ARG A 194 -10.98 7.37 19.10
C ARG A 194 -10.60 6.77 17.76
N ILE A 195 -10.00 5.60 17.82
CA ILE A 195 -9.76 4.76 16.63
C ILE A 195 -10.42 3.41 16.90
N ILE A 196 -11.24 2.98 15.96
CA ILE A 196 -11.89 1.67 15.95
C ILE A 196 -11.42 0.90 14.73
N VAL A 197 -10.93 -0.33 14.92
CA VAL A 197 -10.55 -1.24 13.83
C VAL A 197 -11.52 -2.40 13.78
N CYS A 198 -12.18 -2.57 12.65
CA CYS A 198 -13.07 -3.70 12.38
C CYS A 198 -12.36 -4.72 11.48
N GLU A 199 -12.25 -5.97 11.93
CA GLU A 199 -11.59 -7.05 11.21
C GLU A 199 -12.25 -8.40 11.57
N LYS A 200 -12.39 -9.27 10.57
CA LYS A 200 -12.96 -10.61 10.76
C LYS A 200 -11.97 -11.65 11.28
N ASP A 201 -10.67 -11.45 11.00
CA ASP A 201 -9.61 -12.37 11.41
C ASP A 201 -9.21 -12.10 12.86
N ALA A 202 -9.48 -13.07 13.74
CA ALA A 202 -9.18 -12.95 15.16
C ALA A 202 -7.68 -12.76 15.46
N SER A 203 -6.79 -13.34 14.65
CA SER A 203 -5.34 -13.21 14.84
C SER A 203 -4.87 -11.79 14.55
N ARG A 204 -5.43 -11.13 13.55
CA ARG A 204 -5.16 -9.74 13.22
C ARG A 204 -5.70 -8.78 14.28
N LEU A 205 -6.92 -9.05 14.81
CA LEU A 205 -7.43 -8.29 15.96
C LEU A 205 -6.52 -8.45 17.18
N GLN A 206 -6.00 -9.66 17.43
CA GLN A 206 -5.06 -9.89 18.52
C GLN A 206 -3.75 -9.13 18.30
N PHE A 207 -3.25 -9.07 17.06
CA PHE A 207 -2.09 -8.26 16.71
C PHE A 207 -2.32 -6.78 17.04
N ILE A 208 -3.47 -6.20 16.62
CA ILE A 208 -3.83 -4.81 16.93
C ILE A 208 -3.85 -4.58 18.45
N ARG A 209 -4.55 -5.43 19.21
CA ARG A 209 -4.63 -5.30 20.68
C ARG A 209 -3.28 -5.36 21.37
N ARG A 210 -2.38 -6.18 20.85
CA ARG A 210 -1.02 -6.34 21.41
C ARG A 210 -0.13 -5.15 21.14
N HIS A 211 -0.14 -4.62 19.92
CA HIS A 211 0.77 -3.58 19.49
C HIS A 211 0.21 -2.16 19.66
N TYR A 212 -1.11 -2.01 19.66
CA TYR A 212 -1.82 -0.73 19.72
C TYR A 212 -2.97 -0.80 20.75
N PRO A 213 -2.68 -0.95 22.05
CA PRO A 213 -3.70 -1.21 23.10
C PRO A 213 -4.70 -0.07 23.28
N GLN A 214 -4.39 1.14 22.79
CA GLN A 214 -5.30 2.29 22.77
C GLN A 214 -6.38 2.22 21.69
N VAL A 215 -6.26 1.30 20.72
CA VAL A 215 -7.18 1.14 19.60
C VAL A 215 -8.29 0.16 19.98
N LEU A 216 -9.53 0.59 19.76
CA LEU A 216 -10.71 -0.27 19.96
C LEU A 216 -10.82 -1.25 18.77
N THR A 217 -11.20 -2.50 19.07
CA THR A 217 -11.32 -3.54 18.04
C THR A 217 -12.67 -4.20 18.08
N VAL A 218 -13.24 -4.52 16.92
CA VAL A 218 -14.56 -5.12 16.79
C VAL A 218 -14.63 -6.10 15.61
N GLN A 219 -15.48 -7.10 15.67
CA GLN A 219 -15.82 -7.97 14.54
C GLN A 219 -16.93 -7.37 13.68
N PRO A 220 -17.03 -7.75 12.38
CA PRO A 220 -17.97 -7.12 11.45
C PRO A 220 -19.44 -7.19 11.88
N GLU A 221 -19.87 -8.30 12.48
CA GLU A 221 -21.25 -8.53 12.94
C GLU A 221 -21.69 -7.54 14.01
N ASP A 222 -20.77 -7.08 14.85
CA ASP A 222 -21.05 -6.12 15.93
C ASP A 222 -20.70 -4.68 15.56
N CYS A 223 -20.04 -4.46 14.42
CA CYS A 223 -19.38 -3.19 14.07
C CYS A 223 -20.32 -1.99 14.16
N ALA A 224 -21.49 -2.05 13.54
CA ALA A 224 -22.39 -0.90 13.50
C ALA A 224 -22.94 -0.53 14.89
N ALA A 225 -23.27 -1.51 15.72
CA ALA A 225 -23.72 -1.28 17.10
C ALA A 225 -22.57 -0.75 17.97
N PHE A 226 -21.38 -1.31 17.79
CA PHE A 226 -20.18 -0.91 18.54
C PHE A 226 -19.78 0.52 18.23
N VAL A 227 -19.73 0.90 16.94
CA VAL A 227 -19.40 2.26 16.52
C VAL A 227 -20.40 3.27 17.09
N ARG A 228 -21.71 2.98 17.03
CA ARG A 228 -22.74 3.85 17.63
C ARG A 228 -22.56 4.05 19.13
N ALA A 229 -22.18 3.00 19.84
CA ALA A 229 -21.97 3.05 21.29
C ALA A 229 -20.68 3.79 21.70
N HIS A 230 -19.67 3.84 20.79
CA HIS A 230 -18.35 4.41 21.05
C HIS A 230 -18.07 5.68 20.23
N SER A 231 -19.10 6.32 19.69
CA SER A 231 -19.01 7.61 18.99
C SER A 231 -19.92 8.63 19.62
N ASP A 232 -19.57 9.91 19.47
CA ASP A 232 -20.32 10.99 20.12
C ASP A 232 -21.60 11.37 19.33
N HIS A 233 -21.66 11.03 18.04
CA HIS A 233 -22.71 11.48 17.11
C HIS A 233 -23.43 10.31 16.40
N GLY A 234 -23.45 9.12 17.03
CA GLY A 234 -24.19 7.95 16.54
C GLY A 234 -23.57 7.26 15.32
N GLY A 235 -22.32 7.56 15.00
CA GLY A 235 -21.52 6.96 13.92
C GLY A 235 -20.12 7.56 13.88
N ALA A 236 -19.24 6.98 13.08
CA ALA A 236 -17.88 7.48 12.91
C ALA A 236 -17.86 8.78 12.10
N ASP A 237 -16.97 9.69 12.47
CA ASP A 237 -16.71 10.96 11.76
C ASP A 237 -15.97 10.72 10.46
N VAL A 238 -15.03 9.77 10.49
CA VAL A 238 -14.24 9.33 9.34
C VAL A 238 -14.27 7.81 9.27
N VAL A 239 -14.51 7.27 8.07
CA VAL A 239 -14.43 5.83 7.80
C VAL A 239 -13.44 5.57 6.68
N LEU A 240 -12.45 4.70 6.95
CA LEU A 240 -11.45 4.26 5.99
C LEU A 240 -11.73 2.80 5.61
N GLU A 241 -12.17 2.56 4.38
CA GLU A 241 -12.42 1.23 3.86
C GLU A 241 -11.17 0.71 3.15
N VAL A 242 -10.51 -0.29 3.75
CA VAL A 242 -9.22 -0.84 3.30
C VAL A 242 -9.24 -2.37 3.15
N ALA A 243 -10.41 -2.99 3.19
CA ALA A 243 -10.59 -4.44 3.09
C ALA A 243 -11.00 -4.93 1.70
N GLY A 244 -11.75 -4.14 0.94
CA GLY A 244 -12.16 -4.44 -0.43
C GLY A 244 -13.23 -5.54 -0.56
N ALA A 245 -14.13 -5.67 0.42
CA ALA A 245 -15.22 -6.62 0.36
C ALA A 245 -16.58 -5.91 0.24
N ASP A 246 -17.55 -6.55 -0.44
CA ASP A 246 -18.90 -5.99 -0.58
C ASP A 246 -19.53 -5.64 0.76
N SER A 247 -19.32 -6.48 1.78
CA SER A 247 -19.82 -6.28 3.15
C SER A 247 -19.15 -5.07 3.84
N THR A 248 -17.86 -4.83 3.61
CA THR A 248 -17.16 -3.71 4.23
C THR A 248 -17.48 -2.38 3.55
N PHE A 249 -17.74 -2.38 2.23
CA PHE A 249 -18.26 -1.20 1.54
C PHE A 249 -19.60 -0.75 2.14
N ARG A 250 -20.50 -1.71 2.39
CA ARG A 250 -21.79 -1.45 3.05
C ARG A 250 -21.59 -0.90 4.46
N LEU A 251 -20.79 -1.57 5.27
CA LEU A 251 -20.46 -1.11 6.62
C LEU A 251 -19.89 0.32 6.64
N ALA A 252 -19.09 0.69 5.63
CA ALA A 252 -18.46 2.00 5.57
C ALA A 252 -19.48 3.13 5.63
N TRP A 253 -20.53 3.09 4.82
CA TRP A 253 -21.54 4.14 4.85
C TRP A 253 -22.61 3.94 5.94
N GLU A 254 -22.85 2.71 6.39
CA GLU A 254 -23.77 2.42 7.52
C GLU A 254 -23.22 2.97 8.85
N CYS A 255 -21.93 2.76 9.10
CA CYS A 255 -21.24 3.19 10.32
C CYS A 255 -20.89 4.69 10.34
N ALA A 256 -20.92 5.35 9.20
CA ALA A 256 -20.67 6.78 9.10
C ALA A 256 -21.83 7.62 9.67
N ARG A 257 -21.54 8.63 10.51
CA ARG A 257 -22.54 9.61 10.92
C ARG A 257 -22.98 10.53 9.75
N PRO A 258 -24.07 11.28 9.88
CA PRO A 258 -24.36 12.35 8.91
C PRO A 258 -23.17 13.31 8.76
N ASN A 259 -22.90 13.75 7.53
CA ASN A 259 -21.79 14.61 7.13
C ASN A 259 -20.38 14.03 7.43
N ALA A 260 -20.24 12.70 7.49
CA ALA A 260 -18.96 12.04 7.64
C ALA A 260 -18.20 11.94 6.31
N VAL A 261 -16.89 11.72 6.42
CA VAL A 261 -16.01 11.37 5.30
C VAL A 261 -15.85 9.85 5.22
N VAL A 262 -16.08 9.27 4.05
CA VAL A 262 -15.85 7.86 3.75
C VAL A 262 -14.77 7.76 2.69
N THR A 263 -13.59 7.26 3.07
CA THR A 263 -12.46 7.08 2.16
C THR A 263 -12.32 5.60 1.80
N VAL A 264 -12.49 5.29 0.51
CA VAL A 264 -12.40 3.94 -0.04
C VAL A 264 -11.03 3.78 -0.70
N VAL A 265 -10.18 2.97 -0.09
CA VAL A 265 -8.77 2.77 -0.48
C VAL A 265 -8.59 1.42 -1.19
N ALA A 266 -9.36 0.42 -0.78
CA ALA A 266 -9.21 -0.94 -1.27
C ALA A 266 -9.58 -1.08 -2.75
N LEU A 267 -8.93 -2.06 -3.42
CA LEU A 267 -9.33 -2.52 -4.75
C LEU A 267 -10.55 -3.46 -4.65
N TYR A 268 -11.49 -3.30 -5.56
CA TYR A 268 -12.67 -4.14 -5.67
C TYR A 268 -12.68 -4.91 -6.99
N ASP A 269 -13.04 -6.18 -6.92
CA ASP A 269 -13.19 -7.04 -8.11
C ASP A 269 -14.55 -6.86 -8.81
N LYS A 270 -15.51 -6.23 -8.12
CA LYS A 270 -16.89 -6.05 -8.59
C LYS A 270 -17.36 -4.62 -8.36
N ALA A 271 -18.33 -4.19 -9.15
CA ALA A 271 -19.03 -2.93 -8.95
C ALA A 271 -19.71 -2.87 -7.58
N GLN A 272 -19.59 -1.73 -6.90
CA GLN A 272 -20.25 -1.45 -5.63
C GLN A 272 -21.43 -0.50 -5.85
N THR A 273 -22.48 -0.66 -5.05
CA THR A 273 -23.70 0.15 -5.17
C THR A 273 -23.84 1.10 -4.00
N LEU A 274 -24.09 2.37 -4.28
CA LEU A 274 -24.53 3.36 -3.30
C LEU A 274 -26.07 3.37 -3.28
N PRO A 275 -26.72 2.88 -2.20
CA PRO A 275 -28.18 2.84 -2.10
C PRO A 275 -28.70 4.24 -1.70
N LEU A 276 -28.75 5.17 -2.66
CA LEU A 276 -29.09 6.57 -2.40
C LEU A 276 -30.40 6.79 -1.60
N PRO A 277 -31.47 5.99 -1.78
CA PRO A 277 -32.67 6.14 -0.92
C PRO A 277 -32.40 5.91 0.56
N GLU A 278 -31.52 4.94 0.91
CA GLU A 278 -31.15 4.63 2.31
C GLU A 278 -30.16 5.66 2.89
N MET A 279 -29.43 6.35 2.00
CA MET A 279 -28.40 7.35 2.38
C MET A 279 -28.95 8.78 2.38
N TYR A 280 -30.21 8.97 1.95
CA TYR A 280 -30.80 10.30 1.88
C TYR A 280 -30.76 11.01 3.24
N GLY A 281 -30.23 12.23 3.27
CA GLY A 281 -30.04 13.00 4.50
C GLY A 281 -28.76 12.69 5.29
N LYS A 282 -27.96 11.67 4.92
CA LYS A 282 -26.63 11.48 5.52
C LYS A 282 -25.58 12.51 5.04
N ASN A 283 -25.72 13.05 3.83
CA ASN A 283 -24.81 14.06 3.25
C ASN A 283 -23.32 13.62 3.32
N LEU A 284 -23.03 12.36 2.99
CA LEU A 284 -21.68 11.80 3.08
C LEU A 284 -20.76 12.35 1.99
N THR A 285 -19.50 12.55 2.33
CA THR A 285 -18.42 12.79 1.37
C THR A 285 -17.70 11.47 1.10
N PHE A 286 -17.74 10.98 -0.15
CA PHE A 286 -16.95 9.83 -0.57
C PHE A 286 -15.67 10.29 -1.26
N LYS A 287 -14.53 9.72 -0.84
CA LYS A 287 -13.23 9.89 -1.47
C LYS A 287 -12.72 8.50 -1.88
N THR A 288 -12.30 8.35 -3.13
CA THR A 288 -11.81 7.06 -3.62
C THR A 288 -10.71 7.29 -4.64
N GLY A 289 -9.77 6.37 -4.74
CA GLY A 289 -8.70 6.43 -5.73
C GLY A 289 -7.54 5.51 -5.41
N GLY A 290 -6.52 5.53 -6.28
CA GLY A 290 -5.20 5.00 -6.00
C GLY A 290 -4.35 6.06 -5.28
N VAL A 291 -3.33 5.60 -4.59
CA VAL A 291 -2.39 6.47 -3.90
C VAL A 291 -1.71 7.46 -4.87
N ASP A 292 -1.58 8.69 -4.44
CA ASP A 292 -0.61 9.63 -5.02
C ASP A 292 0.69 9.50 -4.23
N GLY A 293 1.63 8.72 -4.74
CA GLY A 293 2.85 8.27 -4.05
C GLY A 293 3.92 9.36 -3.87
N CYS A 294 3.52 10.61 -3.56
CA CYS A 294 4.44 11.73 -3.38
C CYS A 294 5.08 11.79 -1.98
N ASP A 295 4.58 11.03 -1.01
CA ASP A 295 4.89 11.21 0.41
C ASP A 295 5.94 10.20 0.94
N CYS A 296 6.69 9.52 0.06
CA CYS A 296 7.69 8.52 0.49
C CYS A 296 8.82 9.15 1.34
N GLU A 297 9.31 10.32 0.99
CA GLU A 297 10.35 11.02 1.77
C GLU A 297 9.84 11.40 3.16
N GLU A 298 8.61 11.91 3.27
CA GLU A 298 7.99 12.26 4.54
C GLU A 298 7.78 11.02 5.42
N THR A 299 7.30 9.92 4.85
CA THR A 299 7.09 8.68 5.62
C THR A 299 8.40 8.05 6.07
N LEU A 300 9.48 8.12 5.28
CA LEU A 300 10.83 7.74 5.70
C LEU A 300 11.33 8.60 6.87
N ARG A 301 11.09 9.91 6.82
CA ARG A 301 11.43 10.83 7.91
C ARG A 301 10.70 10.46 9.20
N LEU A 302 9.40 10.15 9.12
CA LEU A 302 8.60 9.73 10.28
C LEU A 302 9.08 8.41 10.88
N ILE A 303 9.59 7.48 10.06
CA ILE A 303 10.24 6.25 10.54
C ILE A 303 11.55 6.60 11.23
N ALA A 304 12.40 7.43 10.63
CA ALA A 304 13.69 7.85 11.22
C ALA A 304 13.51 8.58 12.56
N GLU A 305 12.41 9.32 12.72
CA GLU A 305 12.03 10.00 13.97
C GLU A 305 11.39 9.05 15.02
N GLY A 306 11.19 7.78 14.68
CA GLY A 306 10.55 6.80 15.57
C GLY A 306 9.03 7.03 15.76
N LYS A 307 8.40 7.82 14.91
CA LYS A 307 6.94 8.09 14.96
C LYS A 307 6.12 6.99 14.32
N ILE A 308 6.71 6.25 13.37
CA ILE A 308 6.12 5.08 12.70
C ILE A 308 7.11 3.94 12.80
N ASP A 309 6.62 2.74 13.16
CA ASP A 309 7.38 1.50 13.10
C ASP A 309 6.61 0.47 12.26
N THR A 310 7.18 0.12 11.11
CA THR A 310 6.61 -0.85 10.16
C THR A 310 7.19 -2.24 10.32
N GLU A 311 8.29 -2.39 11.07
CA GLU A 311 9.01 -3.67 11.18
C GLU A 311 8.16 -4.82 11.73
N PRO A 312 7.27 -4.62 12.74
CA PRO A 312 6.40 -5.68 13.24
C PRO A 312 5.42 -6.25 12.21
N LEU A 313 5.16 -5.53 11.12
CA LEU A 313 4.26 -5.98 10.06
C LEU A 313 4.89 -7.07 9.19
N ILE A 314 6.22 -7.14 9.12
CA ILE A 314 6.95 -8.15 8.34
C ILE A 314 7.06 -9.42 9.18
N THR A 315 6.06 -10.28 9.07
CA THR A 315 5.93 -11.49 9.90
C THR A 315 6.71 -12.68 9.36
N HIS A 316 6.95 -12.72 8.05
CA HIS A 316 7.62 -13.85 7.38
C HIS A 316 8.64 -13.34 6.37
N THR A 317 9.69 -14.14 6.15
CA THR A 317 10.72 -13.85 5.15
C THR A 317 11.07 -15.12 4.39
N TYR A 318 11.17 -15.02 3.07
CA TYR A 318 11.55 -16.09 2.17
C TYR A 318 12.65 -15.62 1.20
N PRO A 319 13.61 -16.46 0.85
CA PRO A 319 14.50 -16.15 -0.27
C PRO A 319 13.72 -16.16 -1.59
N LEU A 320 14.14 -15.37 -2.58
CA LEU A 320 13.50 -15.25 -3.88
C LEU A 320 13.27 -16.62 -4.54
N ARG A 321 14.19 -17.55 -4.38
CA ARG A 321 14.06 -18.94 -4.91
C ARG A 321 12.87 -19.72 -4.32
N ARG A 322 12.35 -19.29 -3.17
CA ARG A 322 11.20 -19.90 -2.48
C ARG A 322 9.99 -18.97 -2.40
N ILE A 323 9.96 -17.93 -3.21
CA ILE A 323 8.88 -16.93 -3.19
C ILE A 323 7.48 -17.52 -3.38
N ALA A 324 7.37 -18.61 -4.14
CA ALA A 324 6.10 -19.32 -4.35
C ALA A 324 5.48 -19.84 -3.04
N GLU A 325 6.30 -20.26 -2.07
CA GLU A 325 5.84 -20.67 -0.73
C GLU A 325 5.32 -19.45 0.06
N GLY A 326 6.00 -18.32 -0.07
CA GLY A 326 5.54 -17.05 0.51
C GLY A 326 4.19 -16.60 -0.04
N TYR A 327 3.98 -16.74 -1.35
CA TYR A 327 2.68 -16.48 -1.98
C TYR A 327 1.59 -17.43 -1.47
N GLU A 328 1.88 -18.73 -1.36
CA GLU A 328 0.91 -19.71 -0.83
C GLU A 328 0.51 -19.39 0.61
N LEU A 329 1.48 -19.05 1.47
CA LEU A 329 1.24 -18.65 2.84
C LEU A 329 0.36 -17.38 2.89
N PHE A 330 0.73 -16.34 2.12
CA PHE A 330 0.07 -15.05 2.10
C PHE A 330 -1.37 -15.14 1.56
N GLU A 331 -1.58 -15.84 0.45
CA GLU A 331 -2.88 -16.04 -0.18
C GLU A 331 -3.83 -16.83 0.74
N LYS A 332 -3.32 -17.85 1.43
CA LYS A 332 -4.10 -18.69 2.36
C LYS A 332 -4.26 -18.07 3.76
N LYS A 333 -3.64 -16.92 4.03
CA LYS A 333 -3.68 -16.21 5.32
C LYS A 333 -3.34 -17.11 6.51
N ARG A 334 -2.31 -17.95 6.37
CA ARG A 334 -1.90 -18.90 7.42
C ARG A 334 -0.85 -18.27 8.35
N ASP A 335 -0.65 -18.90 9.51
CA ASP A 335 0.40 -18.61 10.49
C ASP A 335 0.47 -17.14 10.93
N GLY A 336 -0.69 -16.46 10.97
CA GLY A 336 -0.77 -15.05 11.36
C GLY A 336 -0.07 -14.10 10.41
N VAL A 337 0.09 -14.45 9.13
CA VAL A 337 0.79 -13.63 8.15
C VAL A 337 0.14 -12.25 7.98
N ILE A 338 0.96 -11.21 8.09
CA ILE A 338 0.61 -9.82 7.76
C ILE A 338 1.32 -9.45 6.45
N LYS A 339 2.66 -9.40 6.47
CA LYS A 339 3.50 -9.16 5.28
C LYS A 339 4.58 -10.21 5.16
N VAL A 340 4.90 -10.53 3.92
CA VAL A 340 5.99 -11.44 3.56
C VAL A 340 7.09 -10.65 2.87
N ALA A 341 8.27 -10.61 3.46
CA ALA A 341 9.47 -10.09 2.81
C ALA A 341 10.12 -11.19 1.94
N VAL A 342 10.78 -10.76 0.87
CA VAL A 342 11.50 -11.63 -0.08
C VAL A 342 12.93 -11.13 -0.23
N GLU A 343 13.91 -11.93 0.19
CA GLU A 343 15.33 -11.65 0.01
C GLU A 343 15.74 -11.97 -1.44
N CYS A 344 16.24 -10.97 -2.16
CA CYS A 344 16.54 -11.03 -3.59
C CYS A 344 18.04 -11.17 -3.88
#